data_91fea4e83a5eeaea315db8383fcb4b28
#
_entry.id   91fea4e83a5eeaea315db8383fcb4b28
#
_cell.length_a   1.000
_cell.length_b   1.000
_cell.length_c   1.000
_cell.angle_alpha   90.00
_cell.angle_beta   90.00
_cell.angle_gamma   90.00
#
_symmetry.space_group_name_H-M   'P 1'
#
loop_
_entity.id
_entity.type
_entity.pdbx_description
1 polymer ?
#
loop_
_entity_poly.entity_id
_entity_poly.type
_entity_poly.pdbx_seq_one_letter_code
_entity_poly.pdbx_strand_id
1 'polypeptide(L)'
;QTFSGYRLNRGTYNMYSNREMRFYACVGFSGCYWPGTSCSNSGSFNLTVNYYMNGNAGKNMATGDHKDRNYAVTGYVLKKYIHPSDNWYNGNGSARVAKAFPIIRYAEILLSYAEAINHLNSTHTVTMESGETYELSRAGNLQDMITAFNMIRYRAGLPGLRAQDYATEEDMDAQIVT
;
A
#
# COMPACT_ATOMS: atom_id res chain seq x y z
N GLN A 1 2.71 5.11 -19.70
CA GLN A 1 1.84 4.34 -18.81
C GLN A 1 2.72 3.52 -17.88
N THR A 2 2.49 3.57 -16.57
CA THR A 2 3.28 2.80 -15.62
C THR A 2 2.72 1.37 -15.51
N PHE A 3 3.51 0.46 -14.98
CA PHE A 3 3.11 -0.92 -14.66
C PHE A 3 1.82 -0.99 -13.80
N SER A 4 1.61 -0.03 -12.91
CA SER A 4 0.39 0.10 -12.10
C SER A 4 -0.78 0.79 -12.80
N GLY A 5 -0.62 1.24 -14.05
CA GLY A 5 -1.60 2.10 -14.75
C GLY A 5 -1.64 3.55 -14.28
N TYR A 6 -0.83 3.93 -13.28
CA TYR A 6 -0.77 5.30 -12.80
C TYR A 6 -0.16 6.23 -13.86
N ARG A 7 -0.82 7.34 -14.12
CA ARG A 7 -0.31 8.36 -15.06
C ARG A 7 0.49 9.41 -14.31
N LEU A 8 1.76 9.54 -14.67
CA LEU A 8 2.59 10.65 -14.21
C LEU A 8 2.22 11.94 -14.93
N ASN A 9 2.28 13.06 -14.22
CA ASN A 9 2.17 14.38 -14.83
C ASN A 9 3.36 14.64 -15.77
N ARG A 10 3.12 15.43 -16.81
CA ARG A 10 4.19 15.89 -17.70
C ARG A 10 5.24 16.66 -16.88
N GLY A 11 6.51 16.34 -17.07
CA GLY A 11 7.63 16.95 -16.35
C GLY A 11 7.96 16.29 -14.99
N THR A 12 7.24 15.24 -14.61
CA THR A 12 7.61 14.43 -13.44
C THR A 12 8.88 13.63 -13.74
N TYR A 13 9.77 13.51 -12.76
CA TYR A 13 11.02 12.76 -12.91
C TYR A 13 10.77 11.27 -13.20
N ASN A 14 11.56 10.70 -14.12
CA ASN A 14 11.48 9.29 -14.52
C ASN A 14 11.72 8.31 -13.36
N MET A 15 12.42 8.72 -12.31
CA MET A 15 12.62 7.89 -11.12
C MET A 15 11.32 7.44 -10.45
N TYR A 16 10.22 8.14 -10.71
CA TYR A 16 8.89 7.79 -10.20
C TYR A 16 8.09 6.91 -11.18
N SER A 17 8.65 6.57 -12.33
CA SER A 17 8.02 5.67 -13.29
C SER A 17 8.10 4.23 -12.84
N ASN A 18 7.12 3.40 -13.28
CA ASN A 18 7.10 1.96 -13.09
C ASN A 18 7.24 1.51 -11.62
N ARG A 19 6.73 2.31 -10.71
CA ARG A 19 6.61 1.91 -9.30
C ARG A 19 5.34 1.09 -9.07
N GLU A 20 5.33 0.30 -8.03
CA GLU A 20 4.15 -0.44 -7.61
C GLU A 20 3.00 0.53 -7.23
N MET A 21 1.76 0.03 -7.30
CA MET A 21 0.57 0.83 -6.99
C MET A 21 0.61 1.42 -5.58
N ARG A 22 1.17 0.70 -4.59
CA ARG A 22 1.31 1.19 -3.21
C ARG A 22 2.20 2.41 -3.09
N PHE A 23 3.23 2.54 -3.92
CA PHE A 23 4.05 3.75 -3.96
C PHE A 23 3.18 4.98 -4.26
N TYR A 24 2.40 4.92 -5.34
CA TYR A 24 1.53 6.04 -5.73
C TYR A 24 0.38 6.30 -4.76
N ALA A 25 -0.09 5.28 -4.07
CA ALA A 25 -1.15 5.40 -3.08
C ALA A 25 -0.66 5.95 -1.73
N CYS A 26 0.58 5.64 -1.34
CA CYS A 26 1.08 5.89 0.01
C CYS A 26 2.13 6.99 0.11
N VAL A 27 2.82 7.32 -0.99
CA VAL A 27 3.92 8.28 -1.01
C VAL A 27 3.54 9.49 -1.85
N GLY A 28 3.67 10.67 -1.26
CA GLY A 28 3.63 11.95 -1.98
C GLY A 28 5.03 12.30 -2.46
N PHE A 29 5.17 12.65 -3.72
CA PHE A 29 6.42 13.01 -4.40
C PHE A 29 6.17 14.19 -5.34
N SER A 30 7.22 14.90 -5.75
CA SER A 30 7.08 16.03 -6.66
C SER A 30 6.48 15.63 -8.01
N GLY A 31 5.42 16.30 -8.39
CA GLY A 31 4.66 16.00 -9.61
C GLY A 31 3.49 15.01 -9.40
N CYS A 32 3.29 14.49 -8.18
CA CYS A 32 2.14 13.62 -7.93
C CYS A 32 0.84 14.41 -7.77
N TYR A 33 -0.27 13.73 -8.02
CA TYR A 33 -1.59 14.24 -7.67
C TYR A 33 -1.85 14.07 -6.18
N TRP A 34 -2.31 15.13 -5.54
CA TRP A 34 -2.72 15.11 -4.14
C TRP A 34 -4.24 14.96 -4.06
N PRO A 35 -4.75 13.88 -3.46
CA PRO A 35 -6.19 13.73 -3.26
C PRO A 35 -6.63 14.66 -2.12
N GLY A 36 -7.72 15.33 -2.28
CA GLY A 36 -8.35 16.07 -1.21
C GLY A 36 -8.68 17.51 -1.57
N THR A 37 -9.71 18.02 -0.92
CA THR A 37 -10.20 19.38 -1.05
C THR A 37 -9.34 20.40 -0.32
N SER A 38 -8.49 19.96 0.58
CA SER A 38 -7.62 20.83 1.38
C SER A 38 -6.45 21.45 0.60
N CYS A 39 -6.29 21.09 -0.67
CA CYS A 39 -5.19 21.59 -1.50
C CYS A 39 -5.47 22.95 -2.12
N SER A 40 -6.69 23.46 -2.09
CA SER A 40 -7.04 24.74 -2.68
C SER A 40 -8.30 25.36 -2.08
N ASN A 41 -8.34 26.68 -2.13
CA ASN A 41 -9.48 27.49 -1.72
C ASN A 41 -10.72 27.28 -2.58
N SER A 42 -10.53 26.79 -3.81
CA SER A 42 -11.57 26.59 -4.79
C SER A 42 -12.21 25.21 -4.75
N GLY A 43 -11.77 24.34 -3.83
CA GLY A 43 -12.24 22.95 -3.76
C GLY A 43 -11.77 22.07 -4.92
N SER A 44 -10.71 22.48 -5.61
CA SER A 44 -10.13 21.70 -6.70
C SER A 44 -9.49 20.42 -6.18
N PHE A 45 -9.85 19.29 -6.81
CA PHE A 45 -9.27 18.00 -6.51
C PHE A 45 -8.03 17.71 -7.37
N ASN A 46 -7.22 16.76 -6.92
CA ASN A 46 -6.08 16.26 -7.69
C ASN A 46 -5.09 17.33 -8.14
N LEU A 47 -4.78 18.26 -7.27
CA LEU A 47 -3.72 19.24 -7.54
C LEU A 47 -2.37 18.54 -7.60
N THR A 48 -1.54 18.97 -8.55
CA THR A 48 -0.14 18.56 -8.61
C THR A 48 0.64 19.25 -7.51
N VAL A 49 1.34 18.46 -6.67
CA VAL A 49 2.22 19.00 -5.62
C VAL A 49 3.68 18.95 -6.04
N ASN A 50 4.41 19.99 -5.68
CA ASN A 50 5.82 20.14 -6.00
C ASN A 50 6.60 20.53 -4.74
N TYR A 51 7.50 19.64 -4.29
CA TYR A 51 8.28 19.78 -3.06
C TYR A 51 9.65 20.43 -3.27
N TYR A 52 10.01 20.78 -4.50
CA TYR A 52 11.25 21.52 -4.76
C TYR A 52 11.12 22.98 -4.29
N MET A 53 12.26 23.66 -4.19
CA MET A 53 12.32 25.08 -3.77
C MET A 53 11.42 25.94 -4.67
N ASN A 54 10.63 26.79 -4.06
CA ASN A 54 9.60 27.62 -4.69
C ASN A 54 8.43 26.84 -5.33
N GLY A 55 8.39 25.52 -5.19
CA GLY A 55 7.21 24.71 -5.54
C GLY A 55 6.06 24.99 -4.56
N ASN A 56 4.83 24.62 -4.94
CA ASN A 56 3.63 24.92 -4.15
C ASN A 56 3.55 24.19 -2.79
N ALA A 57 4.43 23.22 -2.54
CA ALA A 57 4.57 22.51 -1.26
C ALA A 57 6.04 22.43 -0.79
N GLY A 58 6.92 23.20 -1.41
CA GLY A 58 8.35 23.24 -1.11
C GLY A 58 8.77 24.42 -0.24
N LYS A 59 10.06 24.48 0.06
CA LYS A 59 10.65 25.65 0.75
C LYS A 59 10.39 26.92 -0.05
N ASN A 60 10.07 28.02 0.64
CA ASN A 60 9.74 29.31 0.04
C ASN A 60 8.55 29.29 -0.93
N MET A 61 7.58 28.38 -0.70
CA MET A 61 6.33 28.41 -1.48
C MET A 61 5.70 29.80 -1.48
N ALA A 62 5.05 30.15 -2.58
CA ALA A 62 4.50 31.50 -2.77
C ALA A 62 3.38 31.86 -1.79
N THR A 63 2.65 30.86 -1.29
CA THR A 63 1.51 31.01 -0.38
C THR A 63 1.65 30.05 0.81
N GLY A 64 1.13 30.48 1.95
CA GLY A 64 1.08 29.67 3.18
C GLY A 64 1.90 30.30 4.32
N ASP A 65 1.45 30.02 5.54
CA ASP A 65 2.16 30.40 6.75
C ASP A 65 3.35 29.47 6.97
N HIS A 66 4.44 30.02 7.51
CA HIS A 66 5.65 29.25 7.83
C HIS A 66 6.30 28.51 6.64
N LYS A 67 6.25 29.11 5.46
CA LYS A 67 6.85 28.61 4.21
C LYS A 67 8.36 28.34 4.30
N ASP A 68 9.01 28.88 5.30
CA ASP A 68 10.42 28.67 5.65
C ASP A 68 10.66 27.40 6.51
N ARG A 69 9.59 26.85 7.12
CA ARG A 69 9.66 25.75 8.10
C ARG A 69 8.77 24.56 7.76
N ASN A 70 7.56 24.80 7.26
CA ASN A 70 6.56 23.77 7.03
C ASN A 70 6.63 23.19 5.60
N TYR A 71 7.74 22.58 5.25
CA TYR A 71 7.93 21.92 3.96
C TYR A 71 8.59 20.55 4.13
N ALA A 72 8.41 19.69 3.14
CA ALA A 72 9.02 18.35 3.12
C ALA A 72 10.51 18.45 2.76
N VAL A 73 11.40 18.34 3.75
CA VAL A 73 12.86 18.44 3.56
C VAL A 73 13.39 17.40 2.57
N THR A 74 12.84 16.21 2.61
CA THR A 74 13.24 15.10 1.74
C THR A 74 12.58 15.11 0.36
N GLY A 75 11.57 15.96 0.15
CA GLY A 75 10.74 15.92 -1.05
C GLY A 75 9.73 14.77 -1.10
N TYR A 76 9.59 14.04 0.00
CA TYR A 76 8.63 12.95 0.16
C TYR A 76 7.77 13.16 1.39
N VAL A 77 6.50 12.78 1.29
CA VAL A 77 5.56 12.81 2.42
C VAL A 77 4.69 11.55 2.44
N LEU A 78 4.18 11.23 3.61
CA LEU A 78 3.20 10.16 3.76
C LEU A 78 1.85 10.62 3.19
N LYS A 79 1.36 9.92 2.18
CA LYS A 79 0.04 10.16 1.58
C LYS A 79 -1.01 9.14 2.05
N LYS A 80 -0.58 8.07 2.66
CA LYS A 80 -1.41 7.02 3.21
C LYS A 80 -2.40 7.61 4.19
N TYR A 81 -3.45 7.45 4.51
CA TYR A 81 -4.42 8.07 5.44
C TYR A 81 -4.93 9.45 5.03
N ILE A 82 -4.63 9.93 3.83
CA ILE A 82 -5.29 11.10 3.28
C ILE A 82 -6.59 10.65 2.61
N HIS A 83 -7.71 11.18 3.06
CA HIS A 83 -9.00 10.92 2.42
C HIS A 83 -9.32 12.04 1.42
N PRO A 84 -9.88 11.73 0.24
CA PRO A 84 -10.24 12.77 -0.75
C PRO A 84 -11.16 13.86 -0.21
N SER A 85 -12.00 13.54 0.77
CA SER A 85 -12.92 14.49 1.41
C SER A 85 -12.31 15.21 2.63
N ASP A 86 -11.06 14.97 2.98
CA ASP A 86 -10.39 15.73 4.04
C ASP A 86 -10.25 17.19 3.61
N ASN A 87 -10.76 18.12 4.42
CA ASN A 87 -10.66 19.53 4.19
C ASN A 87 -10.03 20.23 5.40
N TRP A 88 -8.87 20.84 5.19
CA TRP A 88 -8.10 21.56 6.21
C TRP A 88 -8.19 23.06 6.03
N TYR A 89 -8.80 23.52 4.93
CA TYR A 89 -8.71 24.91 4.49
C TYR A 89 -9.53 25.87 5.33
N ASN A 90 -10.70 25.48 5.81
CA ASN A 90 -11.64 26.42 6.44
C ASN A 90 -11.34 26.75 7.92
N GLY A 91 -10.09 26.67 8.35
CA GLY A 91 -9.68 27.11 9.70
C GLY A 91 -10.31 26.37 10.87
N ASN A 92 -11.49 25.86 10.70
CA ASN A 92 -12.27 25.15 11.74
C ASN A 92 -11.95 23.66 11.83
N GLY A 93 -10.99 23.15 11.07
CA GLY A 93 -10.44 21.80 11.20
C GLY A 93 -11.43 20.65 11.08
N SER A 94 -12.63 20.92 10.65
CA SER A 94 -13.81 20.12 10.99
C SER A 94 -14.23 19.09 9.96
N ALA A 95 -13.61 19.06 8.79
CA ALA A 95 -13.97 18.07 7.76
C ALA A 95 -12.88 17.01 7.58
N ARG A 96 -12.49 16.37 8.67
CA ARG A 96 -11.60 15.19 8.62
C ARG A 96 -12.43 13.92 8.67
N VAL A 97 -12.25 13.06 7.69
CA VAL A 97 -12.83 11.73 7.71
C VAL A 97 -12.09 10.87 8.72
N ALA A 98 -12.80 10.22 9.63
CA ALA A 98 -12.21 9.27 10.57
C ALA A 98 -11.52 8.13 9.81
N LYS A 99 -10.28 7.81 10.17
CA LYS A 99 -9.51 6.72 9.57
C LYS A 99 -9.41 5.58 10.57
N ALA A 100 -9.76 4.38 10.13
CA ALA A 100 -9.48 3.19 10.91
C ALA A 100 -7.97 2.96 10.97
N PHE A 101 -7.47 2.68 12.17
CA PHE A 101 -6.09 2.24 12.37
C PHE A 101 -6.11 0.71 12.52
N PRO A 102 -5.68 -0.04 11.49
CA PRO A 102 -5.70 -1.50 11.56
C PRO A 102 -4.61 -2.00 12.52
N ILE A 103 -5.01 -2.80 13.51
CA ILE A 103 -4.09 -3.51 14.42
C ILE A 103 -3.54 -4.75 13.72
N ILE A 104 -4.44 -5.55 13.13
CA ILE A 104 -4.11 -6.73 12.33
C ILE A 104 -4.74 -6.55 10.95
N ARG A 105 -4.03 -6.94 9.91
CA ARG A 105 -4.55 -6.88 8.55
C ARG A 105 -4.71 -8.28 7.98
N TYR A 106 -5.74 -8.47 7.15
CA TYR A 106 -6.03 -9.75 6.51
C TYR A 106 -4.84 -10.34 5.75
N ALA A 107 -3.98 -9.49 5.17
CA ALA A 107 -2.74 -9.94 4.52
C ALA A 107 -1.79 -10.68 5.48
N GLU A 108 -1.73 -10.26 6.74
CA GLU A 108 -0.92 -10.93 7.77
C GLU A 108 -1.47 -12.33 8.06
N ILE A 109 -2.79 -12.46 8.19
CA ILE A 109 -3.44 -13.77 8.36
C ILE A 109 -3.17 -14.69 7.18
N LEU A 110 -3.25 -14.17 5.95
CA LEU A 110 -2.99 -14.98 4.75
C LEU A 110 -1.54 -15.45 4.66
N LEU A 111 -0.58 -14.59 5.04
CA LEU A 111 0.85 -14.97 5.07
C LEU A 111 1.12 -16.00 6.16
N SER A 112 0.63 -15.77 7.37
CA SER A 112 0.79 -16.71 8.49
C SER A 112 0.15 -18.06 8.19
N TYR A 113 -1.00 -18.07 7.52
CA TYR A 113 -1.63 -19.31 7.06
C TYR A 113 -0.74 -20.03 6.04
N ALA A 114 -0.23 -19.33 5.05
CA ALA A 114 0.62 -19.92 4.02
C ALA A 114 1.92 -20.48 4.61
N GLU A 115 2.55 -19.76 5.53
CA GLU A 115 3.74 -20.20 6.25
C GLU A 115 3.44 -21.43 7.12
N ALA A 116 2.37 -21.40 7.91
CA ALA A 116 1.99 -22.51 8.77
C ALA A 116 1.72 -23.79 7.96
N ILE A 117 0.97 -23.71 6.86
CA ILE A 117 0.71 -24.88 5.99
C ILE A 117 2.00 -25.38 5.34
N ASN A 118 2.90 -24.48 4.92
CA ASN A 118 4.16 -24.89 4.28
C ASN A 118 5.04 -25.75 5.20
N HIS A 119 5.03 -25.48 6.50
CA HIS A 119 5.84 -26.19 7.49
C HIS A 119 5.16 -27.45 8.10
N LEU A 120 4.00 -27.87 7.59
CA LEU A 120 3.36 -29.10 8.06
C LEU A 120 4.03 -30.32 7.43
N ASN A 121 4.84 -31.04 8.22
CA ASN A 121 5.54 -32.28 7.84
C ASN A 121 4.67 -33.54 7.99
N SER A 122 3.48 -33.42 8.59
CA SER A 122 2.51 -34.50 8.74
C SER A 122 1.09 -33.94 8.73
N THR A 123 0.10 -34.84 8.66
CA THR A 123 -1.30 -34.42 8.80
C THR A 123 -1.62 -34.13 10.27
N HIS A 124 -2.22 -32.98 10.51
CA HIS A 124 -2.69 -32.55 11.82
C HIS A 124 -4.21 -32.36 11.79
N THR A 125 -4.88 -32.88 12.83
CA THR A 125 -6.30 -32.66 13.02
C THR A 125 -6.52 -31.48 13.95
N VAL A 126 -7.24 -30.47 13.48
CA VAL A 126 -7.63 -29.28 14.26
C VAL A 126 -9.12 -29.35 14.53
N THR A 127 -9.52 -29.30 15.81
CA THR A 127 -10.92 -29.22 16.22
C THR A 127 -11.24 -27.79 16.59
N MET A 128 -12.24 -27.22 15.93
CA MET A 128 -12.73 -25.89 16.24
C MET A 128 -13.60 -25.90 17.49
N GLU A 129 -13.81 -24.76 18.12
CA GLU A 129 -14.70 -24.61 19.28
C GLU A 129 -16.15 -25.03 18.96
N SER A 130 -16.56 -24.94 17.70
CA SER A 130 -17.85 -25.45 17.19
C SER A 130 -17.96 -26.98 17.20
N GLY A 131 -16.85 -27.71 17.41
CA GLY A 131 -16.78 -29.17 17.30
C GLY A 131 -16.45 -29.68 15.89
N GLU A 132 -16.35 -28.80 14.89
CA GLU A 132 -15.91 -29.17 13.55
C GLU A 132 -14.42 -29.51 13.54
N THR A 133 -14.06 -30.55 12.78
CA THR A 133 -12.67 -31.01 12.63
C THR A 133 -12.17 -30.81 11.21
N TYR A 134 -10.93 -30.37 11.11
CA TYR A 134 -10.23 -30.18 9.84
C TYR A 134 -8.91 -30.94 9.87
N GLU A 135 -8.63 -31.65 8.81
CA GLU A 135 -7.31 -32.26 8.58
C GLU A 135 -6.45 -31.30 7.76
N LEU A 136 -5.33 -30.91 8.31
CA LEU A 136 -4.40 -29.99 7.69
C LEU A 136 -3.08 -30.68 7.39
N SER A 137 -2.60 -30.54 6.16
CA SER A 137 -1.28 -30.99 5.74
C SER A 137 -0.78 -30.12 4.59
N ARG A 138 0.52 -30.07 4.37
CA ARG A 138 1.08 -29.32 3.24
C ARG A 138 0.51 -29.82 1.90
N ALA A 139 0.48 -31.14 1.70
CA ALA A 139 -0.02 -31.72 0.45
C ALA A 139 -1.54 -31.53 0.27
N GLY A 140 -2.32 -31.72 1.35
CA GLY A 140 -3.78 -31.59 1.31
C GLY A 140 -4.26 -30.16 1.11
N ASN A 141 -3.54 -29.19 1.65
CA ASN A 141 -3.89 -27.76 1.60
C ASN A 141 -3.00 -26.94 0.67
N LEU A 142 -2.25 -27.58 -0.22
CA LEU A 142 -1.32 -26.91 -1.12
C LEU A 142 -2.01 -25.81 -1.95
N GLN A 143 -3.19 -26.10 -2.50
CA GLN A 143 -3.94 -25.15 -3.33
C GLN A 143 -4.46 -23.95 -2.51
N ASP A 144 -4.88 -24.18 -1.28
CA ASP A 144 -5.36 -23.13 -0.37
C ASP A 144 -4.19 -22.22 0.03
N MET A 145 -3.04 -22.79 0.34
CA MET A 145 -1.80 -22.08 0.64
C MET A 145 -1.38 -21.16 -0.51
N ILE A 146 -1.34 -21.68 -1.74
CA ILE A 146 -0.99 -20.92 -2.94
C ILE A 146 -2.02 -19.81 -3.19
N THR A 147 -3.29 -20.11 -3.00
CA THR A 147 -4.37 -19.14 -3.19
C THR A 147 -4.23 -17.98 -2.19
N ALA A 148 -4.01 -18.29 -0.90
CA ALA A 148 -3.81 -17.29 0.13
C ALA A 148 -2.61 -16.37 -0.17
N PHE A 149 -1.49 -16.95 -0.57
CA PHE A 149 -0.29 -16.19 -0.94
C PHE A 149 -0.51 -15.35 -2.21
N ASN A 150 -1.12 -15.92 -3.24
CA ASN A 150 -1.39 -15.23 -4.50
C ASN A 150 -2.35 -14.05 -4.35
N MET A 151 -3.29 -14.06 -3.40
CA MET A 151 -4.13 -12.89 -3.11
C MET A 151 -3.29 -11.65 -2.78
N ILE A 152 -2.16 -11.83 -2.09
CA ILE A 152 -1.25 -10.73 -1.75
C ILE A 152 -0.45 -10.28 -2.98
N ARG A 153 0.06 -11.24 -3.76
CA ARG A 153 0.79 -10.97 -5.01
C ARG A 153 -0.07 -10.21 -6.02
N TYR A 154 -1.29 -10.67 -6.27
CA TYR A 154 -2.22 -10.01 -7.20
C TYR A 154 -2.58 -8.58 -6.74
N ARG A 155 -2.75 -8.38 -5.44
CA ARG A 155 -2.97 -7.02 -4.92
C ARG A 155 -1.76 -6.11 -5.14
N ALA A 156 -0.55 -6.66 -5.16
CA ALA A 156 0.67 -5.90 -5.49
C ALA A 156 0.88 -5.74 -7.00
N GLY A 157 0.03 -6.33 -7.84
CA GLY A 157 0.17 -6.32 -9.29
C GLY A 157 1.21 -7.32 -9.81
N LEU A 158 1.60 -8.29 -8.98
CA LEU A 158 2.54 -9.35 -9.34
C LEU A 158 1.78 -10.57 -9.89
N PRO A 159 2.40 -11.36 -10.79
CA PRO A 159 1.82 -12.62 -11.23
C PRO A 159 1.74 -13.62 -10.06
N GLY A 160 0.84 -14.59 -10.16
CA GLY A 160 0.76 -15.71 -9.22
C GLY A 160 2.04 -16.54 -9.22
N LEU A 161 2.19 -17.36 -8.18
CA LEU A 161 3.28 -18.34 -8.07
C LEU A 161 3.21 -19.37 -9.20
N ARG A 162 4.35 -19.77 -9.70
CA ARG A 162 4.51 -20.89 -10.65
C ARG A 162 4.82 -22.17 -9.89
N ALA A 163 4.60 -23.32 -10.50
CA ALA A 163 4.82 -24.62 -9.87
C ALA A 163 6.23 -24.78 -9.24
N GLN A 164 7.25 -24.22 -9.87
CA GLN A 164 8.62 -24.23 -9.37
C GLN A 164 8.83 -23.35 -8.11
N ASP A 165 7.99 -22.35 -7.88
CA ASP A 165 8.13 -21.40 -6.78
C ASP A 165 7.62 -21.99 -5.44
N TYR A 166 6.97 -23.18 -5.47
CA TYR A 166 6.41 -23.87 -4.32
C TYR A 166 6.56 -25.40 -4.39
N ALA A 167 7.46 -25.89 -5.23
CA ALA A 167 7.65 -27.34 -5.43
C ALA A 167 8.10 -28.03 -4.14
N THR A 168 9.00 -27.40 -3.42
CA THR A 168 9.47 -27.85 -2.09
C THR A 168 9.06 -26.87 -1.00
N GLU A 169 9.33 -27.24 0.25
CA GLU A 169 9.16 -26.34 1.40
C GLU A 169 10.10 -25.13 1.27
N GLU A 170 11.36 -25.37 0.93
CA GLU A 170 12.39 -24.35 0.76
C GLU A 170 12.08 -23.37 -0.38
N ASP A 171 11.52 -23.88 -1.49
CA ASP A 171 11.10 -23.01 -2.61
C ASP A 171 10.01 -22.02 -2.18
N MET A 172 9.03 -22.50 -1.40
CA MET A 172 7.96 -21.63 -0.88
C MET A 172 8.47 -20.66 0.19
N ASP A 173 9.37 -21.10 1.08
CA ASP A 173 9.98 -20.23 2.09
C ASP A 173 10.73 -19.07 1.44
N ALA A 174 11.44 -19.32 0.35
CA ALA A 174 12.10 -18.27 -0.41
C ALA A 174 11.12 -17.20 -0.94
N GLN A 175 9.85 -17.55 -1.18
CA GLN A 175 8.82 -16.59 -1.58
C GLN A 175 8.21 -15.85 -0.38
N ILE A 176 8.12 -16.48 0.78
CA ILE A 176 7.54 -15.89 1.99
C ILE A 176 8.46 -14.80 2.57
N VAL A 177 9.78 -15.02 2.53
CA VAL A 177 10.80 -14.13 3.13
C VAL A 177 11.16 -12.95 2.22
N THR A 178 10.89 -13.02 0.91
CA THR A 178 11.18 -11.95 -0.06
C THR A 178 10.02 -10.97 -0.19
#